data_f41f8ab29b7f4ed359a0d67cde847f13
#
_entry.id   f41f8ab29b7f4ed359a0d67cde847f13
#
_cell.length_a   1.000
_cell.length_b   1.000
_cell.length_c   1.000
_cell.angle_alpha   90.00
_cell.angle_beta   90.00
_cell.angle_gamma   90.00
#
_symmetry.space_group_name_H-M   'P 1'
#
loop_
_entity.id
_entity.type
_entity.pdbx_description
1 polymer ?
#
loop_
_entity_poly.entity_id
_entity_poly.type
_entity_poly.pdbx_seq_one_letter_code
_entity_poly.pdbx_strand_id
1 'polypeptide(L)'
;MKNKPTYLKRLAFLFGLLLSLSADIFAQKGHTEEISVKPALLYFRFDKALVDSGYMDNGRTLRRLDELFSDSIPTARIDSIYILSFASPEGVPSYNNRLAMRRSYAVRTE
;
A
#
# COMPACT_ATOMS: atom_id res chain seq x y z
N MET A 1 33.30 -56.35 19.04
CA MET A 1 32.80 -55.09 18.51
C MET A 1 31.73 -55.38 17.49
N LYS A 2 30.51 -54.99 17.75
CA LYS A 2 29.40 -55.15 16.82
C LYS A 2 29.46 -53.97 15.83
N ASN A 3 29.80 -54.18 14.59
CA ASN A 3 29.68 -53.19 13.55
C ASN A 3 28.20 -52.79 13.38
N LYS A 4 27.90 -51.52 13.54
CA LYS A 4 26.57 -50.99 13.23
C LYS A 4 26.24 -51.27 11.78
N PRO A 5 25.09 -51.86 11.44
CA PRO A 5 24.76 -52.20 10.10
C PRO A 5 24.72 -50.95 9.20
N THR A 6 25.28 -51.08 8.01
CA THR A 6 25.43 -49.99 7.03
C THR A 6 24.11 -49.33 6.63
N TYR A 7 22.98 -50.00 6.74
CA TYR A 7 21.67 -49.47 6.49
C TYR A 7 21.24 -48.36 7.44
N LEU A 8 21.68 -48.45 8.73
CA LEU A 8 21.40 -47.40 9.71
C LEU A 8 22.10 -46.07 9.38
N LYS A 9 23.32 -46.12 8.84
CA LYS A 9 24.05 -44.93 8.37
C LYS A 9 23.35 -44.29 7.17
N ARG A 10 22.84 -45.10 6.25
CA ARG A 10 22.08 -44.63 5.08
C ARG A 10 20.74 -44.06 5.48
N LEU A 11 20.06 -44.66 6.44
CA LEU A 11 18.77 -44.15 6.95
C LEU A 11 18.93 -42.79 7.67
N ALA A 12 19.99 -42.66 8.48
CA ALA A 12 20.29 -41.39 9.17
C ALA A 12 20.64 -40.25 8.17
N PHE A 13 21.33 -40.59 7.06
CA PHE A 13 21.68 -39.64 6.01
C PHE A 13 20.42 -39.20 5.22
N LEU A 14 19.53 -40.10 4.88
CA LEU A 14 18.26 -39.82 4.22
C LEU A 14 17.32 -38.99 5.12
N PHE A 15 17.30 -39.25 6.39
CA PHE A 15 16.51 -38.50 7.35
C PHE A 15 17.05 -37.06 7.55
N GLY A 16 18.37 -36.88 7.58
CA GLY A 16 19.02 -35.57 7.61
C GLY A 16 18.76 -34.76 6.33
N LEU A 17 18.76 -35.40 5.18
CA LEU A 17 18.44 -34.76 3.91
C LEU A 17 16.97 -34.31 3.81
N LEU A 18 16.05 -35.10 4.37
CA LEU A 18 14.62 -34.75 4.43
C LEU A 18 14.36 -33.56 5.35
N LEU A 19 15.10 -33.45 6.47
CA LEU A 19 15.02 -32.30 7.38
C LEU A 19 15.58 -31.03 6.76
N SER A 20 16.61 -31.09 5.96
CA SER A 20 17.17 -29.92 5.25
C SER A 20 16.21 -29.39 4.16
N LEU A 21 15.51 -30.27 3.46
CA LEU A 21 14.47 -29.89 2.50
C LEU A 21 13.26 -29.22 3.15
N SER A 22 12.89 -29.64 4.37
CA SER A 22 11.78 -29.00 5.10
C SER A 22 12.13 -27.62 5.64
N ALA A 23 13.40 -27.35 5.94
CA ALA A 23 13.85 -26.01 6.34
C ALA A 23 13.77 -25.01 5.18
N ASP A 24 14.03 -25.43 3.97
CA ASP A 24 13.92 -24.56 2.78
C ASP A 24 12.47 -24.16 2.45
N ILE A 25 11.51 -25.02 2.75
CA ILE A 25 10.07 -24.70 2.61
C ILE A 25 9.61 -23.65 3.63
N PHE A 26 10.18 -23.64 4.83
CA PHE A 26 9.89 -22.61 5.83
C PHE A 26 10.63 -21.29 5.58
N ALA A 27 11.76 -21.30 4.85
CA ALA A 27 12.51 -20.10 4.47
C ALA A 27 11.84 -19.33 3.32
N GLN A 28 10.96 -19.95 2.54
CA GLN A 28 10.06 -19.29 1.59
C GLN A 28 8.84 -18.66 2.30
N LYS A 29 9.04 -18.09 3.47
CA LYS A 29 8.08 -17.19 4.08
C LYS A 29 7.95 -15.97 3.18
N GLY A 30 6.85 -15.97 2.45
CA GLY A 30 6.24 -14.90 1.72
C GLY A 30 7.08 -13.63 1.59
N HIS A 31 7.44 -13.27 0.37
CA HIS A 31 7.52 -11.89 0.02
C HIS A 31 6.15 -11.29 0.39
N THR A 32 6.02 -10.84 1.62
CA THR A 32 5.02 -9.85 1.96
C THR A 32 5.43 -8.67 1.11
N GLU A 33 4.79 -8.49 -0.04
CA GLU A 33 4.91 -7.25 -0.78
C GLU A 33 4.55 -6.15 0.21
N GLU A 34 5.56 -5.40 0.61
CA GLU A 34 5.38 -4.29 1.50
C GLU A 34 4.56 -3.27 0.73
N ILE A 35 3.26 -3.19 1.06
CA ILE A 35 2.35 -2.21 0.45
C ILE A 35 2.83 -0.84 0.90
N SER A 36 3.60 -0.18 0.05
CA SER A 36 4.05 1.20 0.28
C SER A 36 2.91 2.16 -0.04
N VAL A 37 2.29 2.71 1.00
CA VAL A 37 1.26 3.75 0.86
C VAL A 37 1.94 5.12 0.94
N LYS A 38 1.78 5.93 -0.10
CA LYS A 38 2.26 7.32 -0.13
C LYS A 38 1.05 8.26 -0.07
N PRO A 39 0.77 8.87 1.08
CA PRO A 39 -0.35 9.80 1.20
C PRO A 39 -0.04 11.14 0.52
N ALA A 40 -1.03 11.70 -0.14
CA ALA A 40 -1.05 13.07 -0.63
C ALA A 40 -2.23 13.79 0.02
N LEU A 41 -1.99 14.95 0.61
CA LEU A 41 -3.00 15.72 1.33
C LEU A 41 -3.40 16.94 0.49
N LEU A 42 -4.71 17.08 0.30
CA LEU A 42 -5.32 18.25 -0.30
C LEU A 42 -6.30 18.88 0.68
N TYR A 43 -6.27 20.18 0.77
CA TYR A 43 -7.07 20.99 1.68
C TYR A 43 -8.17 21.73 0.93
N PHE A 44 -9.34 21.83 1.54
CA PHE A 44 -10.47 22.58 1.01
C PHE A 44 -10.78 23.77 1.88
N ARG A 45 -11.14 24.87 1.24
CA ARG A 45 -11.68 26.02 1.97
C ARG A 45 -12.98 25.63 2.67
N PHE A 46 -13.29 26.33 3.73
CA PHE A 46 -14.53 26.11 4.47
C PHE A 46 -15.73 26.07 3.52
N ASP A 47 -16.58 25.05 3.69
CA ASP A 47 -17.79 24.82 2.92
C ASP A 47 -17.61 24.75 1.39
N LYS A 48 -16.42 24.46 0.90
CA LYS A 48 -16.11 24.34 -0.52
C LYS A 48 -15.64 22.92 -0.88
N ALA A 49 -15.93 22.54 -2.11
CA ALA A 49 -15.47 21.31 -2.73
C ALA A 49 -14.67 21.57 -4.03
N LEU A 50 -14.08 22.75 -4.15
CA LEU A 50 -13.19 23.12 -5.25
C LEU A 50 -11.75 22.88 -4.82
N VAL A 51 -10.98 22.21 -5.66
CA VAL A 51 -9.53 22.08 -5.49
C VAL A 51 -8.89 23.40 -5.89
N ASP A 52 -8.36 24.10 -4.91
CA ASP A 52 -7.72 25.43 -5.08
C ASP A 52 -6.22 25.27 -4.87
N SER A 53 -5.45 25.37 -5.95
CA SER A 53 -3.98 25.24 -5.93
C SER A 53 -3.31 26.35 -5.11
N GLY A 54 -3.96 27.48 -4.92
CA GLY A 54 -3.47 28.60 -4.11
C GLY A 54 -3.78 28.47 -2.63
N TYR A 55 -4.48 27.42 -2.20
CA TYR A 55 -4.87 27.25 -0.81
C TYR A 55 -3.93 26.29 -0.07
N MET A 56 -3.37 26.75 1.04
CA MET A 56 -2.41 25.99 1.85
C MET A 56 -1.29 25.37 1.00
N ASP A 57 -0.98 24.09 1.18
CA ASP A 57 0.07 23.36 0.45
C ASP A 57 -0.43 22.65 -0.82
N ASN A 58 -1.66 22.90 -1.26
CA ASN A 58 -2.26 22.23 -2.40
C ASN A 58 -1.41 22.32 -3.67
N GLY A 59 -0.86 23.48 -3.97
CA GLY A 59 -0.04 23.68 -5.15
C GLY A 59 1.19 22.77 -5.17
N ARG A 60 1.81 22.51 -4.02
CA ARG A 60 2.93 21.58 -3.90
C ARG A 60 2.48 20.14 -4.08
N THR A 61 1.36 19.76 -3.45
CA THR A 61 0.79 18.42 -3.56
C THR A 61 0.39 18.10 -4.99
N LEU A 62 -0.30 19.04 -5.67
CA LEU A 62 -0.72 18.87 -7.06
C LEU A 62 0.47 18.71 -7.99
N ARG A 63 1.53 19.51 -7.85
CA ARG A 63 2.75 19.33 -8.65
C ARG A 63 3.39 17.97 -8.45
N ARG A 64 3.46 17.46 -7.22
CA ARG A 64 3.99 16.12 -6.95
C ARG A 64 3.15 15.01 -7.57
N LEU A 65 1.83 15.17 -7.57
CA LEU A 65 0.93 14.22 -8.23
C LEU A 65 1.11 14.27 -9.74
N ASP A 66 1.19 15.46 -10.31
CA ASP A 66 1.43 15.64 -11.74
C ASP A 66 2.75 15.02 -12.20
N GLU A 67 3.83 15.26 -11.47
CA GLU A 67 5.13 14.62 -11.70
C GLU A 67 5.03 13.09 -11.63
N LEU A 68 4.34 12.56 -10.61
CA LEU A 68 4.16 11.13 -10.43
C LEU A 68 3.39 10.48 -11.58
N PHE A 69 2.31 11.12 -12.04
CA PHE A 69 1.47 10.57 -13.11
C PHE A 69 2.02 10.84 -14.52
N SER A 70 2.88 11.83 -14.67
CA SER A 70 3.55 12.12 -15.95
C SER A 70 4.71 11.17 -16.22
N ASP A 71 5.27 10.52 -15.21
CA ASP A 71 6.34 9.52 -15.35
C ASP A 71 5.74 8.12 -15.51
N SER A 72 6.06 7.46 -16.63
CA SER A 72 5.52 6.12 -16.96
C SER A 72 6.02 5.03 -16.01
N ILE A 73 7.22 5.14 -15.46
CA ILE A 73 7.80 4.12 -14.59
C ILE A 73 7.15 4.09 -13.20
N PRO A 74 7.04 5.21 -12.46
CA PRO A 74 6.28 5.25 -11.22
C PRO A 74 4.81 4.90 -11.41
N THR A 75 4.17 5.40 -12.46
CA THR A 75 2.75 5.13 -12.76
C THR A 75 2.49 3.64 -12.95
N ALA A 76 3.38 2.91 -13.63
CA ALA A 76 3.26 1.46 -13.83
C ALA A 76 3.34 0.64 -12.54
N ARG A 77 3.77 1.23 -11.42
CA ARG A 77 3.86 0.60 -10.10
C ARG A 77 2.68 0.93 -9.17
N ILE A 78 1.72 1.71 -9.66
CA ILE A 78 0.52 2.07 -8.90
C ILE A 78 -0.55 1.03 -9.16
N ASP A 79 -0.85 0.20 -8.18
CA ASP A 79 -1.90 -0.81 -8.27
C ASP A 79 -3.28 -0.20 -8.03
N SER A 80 -3.38 0.75 -7.13
CA SER A 80 -4.65 1.38 -6.77
C SER A 80 -4.47 2.77 -6.17
N ILE A 81 -5.48 3.60 -6.33
CA ILE A 81 -5.57 4.93 -5.74
C ILE A 81 -6.83 4.99 -4.89
N TYR A 82 -6.67 5.35 -3.62
CA TYR A 82 -7.76 5.53 -2.68
C TYR A 82 -7.94 7.02 -2.38
N ILE A 83 -9.13 7.53 -2.55
CA ILE A 83 -9.48 8.91 -2.22
C ILE A 83 -10.37 8.89 -0.97
N LEU A 84 -9.82 9.38 0.14
CA LEU A 84 -10.54 9.56 1.39
C LEU A 84 -10.80 11.05 1.60
N SER A 85 -12.04 11.40 1.84
CA SER A 85 -12.46 12.78 1.95
C SER A 85 -13.24 13.01 3.23
N PHE A 86 -13.00 14.16 3.85
CA PHE A 86 -13.58 14.54 5.13
C PHE A 86 -14.18 15.94 5.05
N ALA A 87 -15.23 16.15 5.83
CA ALA A 87 -15.74 17.46 6.16
C ALA A 87 -15.66 17.68 7.69
N SER A 88 -15.73 18.93 8.13
CA SER A 88 -15.77 19.23 9.57
C SER A 88 -16.93 18.49 10.24
N PRO A 89 -16.76 17.92 11.45
CA PRO A 89 -17.83 17.23 12.15
C PRO A 89 -18.91 18.19 12.66
N GLU A 90 -18.67 19.48 12.62
CA GLU A 90 -19.64 20.50 13.00
C GLU A 90 -20.75 20.65 11.96
N GLY A 91 -21.97 20.86 12.42
CA GLY A 91 -23.15 21.06 11.58
C GLY A 91 -23.95 19.79 11.32
N VAL A 92 -24.70 19.77 10.21
CA VAL A 92 -25.62 18.68 9.87
C VAL A 92 -24.86 17.51 9.22
N PRO A 93 -24.92 16.28 9.79
CA PRO A 93 -24.16 15.14 9.28
C PRO A 93 -24.44 14.83 7.81
N SER A 94 -25.69 14.87 7.35
CA SER A 94 -26.06 14.59 5.97
C SER A 94 -25.46 15.61 4.98
N TYR A 95 -25.37 16.88 5.39
CA TYR A 95 -24.71 17.91 4.62
C TYR A 95 -23.21 17.66 4.50
N ASN A 96 -22.57 17.37 5.64
CA ASN A 96 -21.13 17.08 5.69
C ASN A 96 -20.76 15.86 4.88
N ASN A 97 -21.58 14.80 4.88
CA ASN A 97 -21.39 13.65 4.03
C ASN A 97 -21.44 14.01 2.53
N ARG A 98 -22.41 14.82 2.13
CA ARG A 98 -22.49 15.30 0.73
C ARG A 98 -21.30 16.18 0.37
N LEU A 99 -20.83 17.02 1.28
CA LEU A 99 -19.66 17.86 1.07
C LEU A 99 -18.40 17.00 0.89
N ALA A 100 -18.21 15.99 1.75
CA ALA A 100 -17.10 15.06 1.65
C ALA A 100 -17.11 14.29 0.31
N MET A 101 -18.28 13.83 -0.14
CA MET A 101 -18.42 13.18 -1.45
C MET A 101 -18.05 14.13 -2.60
N ARG A 102 -18.54 15.36 -2.59
CA ARG A 102 -18.19 16.37 -3.61
C ARG A 102 -16.69 16.65 -3.65
N ARG A 103 -16.02 16.67 -2.51
CA ARG A 103 -14.56 16.82 -2.43
C ARG A 103 -13.83 15.65 -3.05
N SER A 104 -14.28 14.41 -2.80
CA SER A 104 -13.71 13.23 -3.45
C SER A 104 -13.84 13.29 -4.97
N TYR A 105 -14.99 13.70 -5.49
CA TYR A 105 -15.18 13.88 -6.92
C TYR A 105 -14.30 14.98 -7.51
N ALA A 106 -14.15 16.10 -6.81
CA ALA A 106 -13.29 17.20 -7.27
C ALA A 106 -11.82 16.74 -7.41
N VAL A 107 -11.31 15.98 -6.46
CA VAL A 107 -9.95 15.43 -6.53
C VAL A 107 -9.79 14.43 -7.68
N ARG A 108 -10.82 13.62 -7.93
CA ARG A 108 -10.78 12.61 -9.01
C ARG A 108 -10.70 13.23 -10.41
N THR A 109 -11.20 14.44 -10.58
CA THR A 109 -11.30 15.11 -11.89
C THR A 109 -10.15 16.08 -12.18
N GLU A 110 -9.26 16.31 -11.22
CA GLU A 110 -8.00 17.05 -11.44
C GLU A 110 -6.96 16.14 -12.11
#